data_860e75d62df0976af72e9c7a3b75fde2
#
_entry.id   860e75d62df0976af72e9c7a3b75fde2
#
_cell.length_a   1.000
_cell.length_b   1.000
_cell.length_c   1.000
_cell.angle_alpha   90.00
_cell.angle_beta   90.00
_cell.angle_gamma   90.00
#
_symmetry.space_group_name_H-M   'P 1'
#
loop_
_entity.id
_entity.type
_entity.pdbx_description
1 polymer ?
#
loop_
_entity_poly.entity_id
_entity_poly.type
_entity_poly.pdbx_seq_one_letter_code
_entity_poly.pdbx_strand_id
1 'polypeptide(L)'
;MKNRGRQSPNALSIVPTTLEVIDRPAPPHGFGDEHAAHWNAIVNGHPPDWFESGALPVLAQLCRHIVIGNRLAEMIEWTEEADEMLPLLKEQRAESDIVRRLATSLRITPQALTNHRGNKKSSSTNKPWALPP
;
A
#
# COMPACT_ATOMS: atom_id res chain seq x y z
N MET A 1 57.37 2.67 25.36
CA MET A 1 56.34 3.65 25.01
C MET A 1 54.99 2.97 24.95
N LYS A 2 54.10 3.29 25.88
CA LYS A 2 52.75 2.70 25.92
C LYS A 2 51.84 3.48 25.02
N ASN A 3 51.48 2.92 23.88
CA ASN A 3 50.38 3.43 23.04
C ASN A 3 49.04 3.22 23.78
N ARG A 4 48.58 4.27 24.44
CA ARG A 4 47.21 4.38 24.93
C ARG A 4 46.32 4.85 23.74
N GLY A 5 46.08 3.97 22.80
CA GLY A 5 44.95 4.11 21.94
C GLY A 5 43.68 3.83 22.73
N ARG A 6 42.77 4.82 22.83
CA ARG A 6 41.44 4.65 23.39
C ARG A 6 40.74 3.56 22.60
N GLN A 7 40.63 2.36 23.12
CA GLN A 7 39.83 1.33 22.53
C GLN A 7 38.37 1.84 22.53
N SER A 8 37.82 1.97 21.35
CA SER A 8 36.40 2.27 21.17
C SER A 8 35.60 1.16 21.86
N PRO A 9 34.65 1.49 22.74
CA PRO A 9 33.78 0.48 23.35
C PRO A 9 32.86 -0.19 22.37
N ASN A 10 32.88 0.25 21.11
CA ASN A 10 32.16 -0.34 19.99
C ASN A 10 33.04 -1.32 19.18
N ALA A 11 33.88 -2.12 19.84
CA ALA A 11 34.33 -3.35 19.23
C ALA A 11 33.07 -4.22 19.04
N LEU A 12 32.40 -3.94 17.94
CA LEU A 12 31.53 -4.83 17.16
C LEU A 12 31.04 -6.06 17.94
N SER A 13 30.18 -5.83 18.90
CA SER A 13 29.22 -6.82 19.29
C SER A 13 28.29 -6.97 18.05
N ILE A 14 28.62 -7.91 17.19
CA ILE A 14 27.67 -8.40 16.20
C ILE A 14 26.60 -9.08 17.05
N VAL A 15 25.61 -8.31 17.47
CA VAL A 15 24.35 -8.88 17.95
C VAL A 15 23.81 -9.61 16.73
N PRO A 16 23.68 -10.95 16.77
CA PRO A 16 22.98 -11.64 15.71
C PRO A 16 21.57 -11.07 15.71
N THR A 17 21.30 -10.15 14.80
CA THR A 17 19.96 -9.73 14.50
C THR A 17 19.29 -10.98 13.92
N THR A 18 18.61 -11.73 14.75
CA THR A 18 17.64 -12.70 14.29
C THR A 18 16.67 -11.89 13.44
N LEU A 19 16.82 -11.99 12.13
CA LEU A 19 15.84 -11.46 11.19
C LEU A 19 14.57 -12.23 11.50
N GLU A 20 13.68 -11.62 12.28
CA GLU A 20 12.32 -12.13 12.38
C GLU A 20 11.76 -12.08 10.98
N VAL A 21 11.54 -13.27 10.40
CA VAL A 21 10.83 -13.39 9.13
C VAL A 21 9.39 -13.03 9.42
N ILE A 22 9.02 -11.80 9.09
CA ILE A 22 7.63 -11.36 9.19
C ILE A 22 6.88 -12.02 8.03
N ASP A 23 6.00 -12.95 8.35
CA ASP A 23 5.16 -13.61 7.37
C ASP A 23 4.14 -12.62 6.79
N ARG A 24 3.98 -12.66 5.47
CA ARG A 24 2.96 -11.89 4.79
C ARG A 24 1.58 -12.45 5.11
N PRO A 25 0.55 -11.58 5.29
CA PRO A 25 -0.79 -12.05 5.61
C PRO A 25 -1.37 -12.90 4.45
N ALA A 26 -1.89 -14.06 4.81
CA ALA A 26 -2.57 -14.95 3.88
C ALA A 26 -3.97 -14.42 3.51
N PRO A 27 -4.50 -14.79 2.33
CA PRO A 27 -5.86 -14.43 1.96
C PRO A 27 -6.87 -14.98 2.98
N PRO A 28 -7.98 -14.25 3.23
CA PRO A 28 -9.03 -14.72 4.13
C PRO A 28 -9.66 -16.03 3.64
N HIS A 29 -10.12 -16.84 4.60
CA HIS A 29 -10.91 -18.02 4.28
C HIS A 29 -12.17 -17.64 3.49
N GLY A 30 -12.48 -18.41 2.45
CA GLY A 30 -13.63 -18.17 1.60
C GLY A 30 -13.37 -17.24 0.40
N PHE A 31 -12.15 -16.76 0.23
CA PHE A 31 -11.76 -16.11 -1.02
C PHE A 31 -11.68 -17.15 -2.15
N GLY A 32 -12.30 -16.81 -3.30
CA GLY A 32 -12.06 -17.54 -4.54
C GLY A 32 -10.67 -17.19 -5.11
N ASP A 33 -10.25 -17.95 -6.11
CA ASP A 33 -8.91 -17.80 -6.74
C ASP A 33 -8.64 -16.38 -7.23
N GLU A 34 -9.64 -15.73 -7.83
CA GLU A 34 -9.53 -14.37 -8.34
C GLU A 34 -9.29 -13.34 -7.21
N HIS A 35 -10.04 -13.45 -6.12
CA HIS A 35 -9.87 -12.58 -4.95
C HIS A 35 -8.51 -12.81 -4.29
N ALA A 36 -8.09 -14.06 -4.18
CA ALA A 36 -6.79 -14.43 -3.62
C ALA A 36 -5.63 -13.94 -4.49
N ALA A 37 -5.78 -13.96 -5.82
CA ALA A 37 -4.80 -13.41 -6.74
C ALA A 37 -4.58 -11.91 -6.53
N HIS A 38 -5.65 -11.13 -6.40
CA HIS A 38 -5.56 -9.69 -6.10
C HIS A 38 -4.94 -9.44 -4.72
N TRP A 39 -5.34 -10.21 -3.71
CA TRP A 39 -4.76 -10.13 -2.37
C TRP A 39 -3.25 -10.34 -2.40
N ASN A 40 -2.82 -11.43 -2.99
CA ASN A 40 -1.40 -11.78 -3.07
C ASN A 40 -0.59 -10.75 -3.88
N ALA A 41 -1.14 -10.24 -4.98
CA ALA A 41 -0.49 -9.20 -5.77
C ALA A 41 -0.26 -7.92 -4.96
N ILE A 42 -1.25 -7.48 -4.19
CA ILE A 42 -1.14 -6.29 -3.35
C ILE A 42 -0.16 -6.52 -2.20
N VAL A 43 -0.31 -7.62 -1.46
CA VAL A 43 0.53 -7.94 -0.29
C VAL A 43 1.99 -8.14 -0.70
N ASN A 44 2.25 -8.82 -1.82
CA ASN A 44 3.60 -9.06 -2.31
C ASN A 44 4.26 -7.80 -2.91
N GLY A 45 3.47 -6.84 -3.33
CA GLY A 45 3.95 -5.54 -3.83
C GLY A 45 4.40 -4.56 -2.72
N HIS A 46 4.22 -4.91 -1.45
CA HIS A 46 4.53 -4.06 -0.31
C HIS A 46 5.46 -4.78 0.69
N PRO A 47 6.12 -4.04 1.61
CA PRO A 47 6.87 -4.64 2.71
C PRO A 47 6.00 -5.59 3.56
N PRO A 48 6.58 -6.63 4.18
CA PRO A 48 5.82 -7.63 4.95
C PRO A 48 5.00 -7.05 6.10
N ASP A 49 5.46 -5.97 6.70
CA ASP A 49 4.86 -5.26 7.84
C ASP A 49 3.95 -4.09 7.43
N TRP A 50 3.68 -3.94 6.12
CA TRP A 50 2.88 -2.81 5.62
C TRP A 50 1.44 -2.83 6.11
N PHE A 51 0.82 -4.01 6.14
CA PHE A 51 -0.56 -4.20 6.55
C PHE A 51 -0.65 -4.68 7.99
N GLU A 52 -1.06 -3.80 8.88
CA GLU A 52 -1.41 -4.17 10.25
C GLU A 52 -2.68 -5.02 10.27
N SER A 53 -2.88 -5.78 11.34
CA SER A 53 -4.03 -6.69 11.48
C SER A 53 -5.38 -5.97 11.31
N GLY A 54 -5.49 -4.73 11.76
CA GLY A 54 -6.68 -3.91 11.59
C GLY A 54 -6.97 -3.47 10.15
N ALA A 55 -5.96 -3.45 9.29
CA ALA A 55 -6.09 -3.10 7.88
C ALA A 55 -6.56 -4.28 7.01
N LEU A 56 -6.39 -5.52 7.47
CA LEU A 56 -6.70 -6.71 6.67
C LEU A 56 -8.18 -6.81 6.25
N PRO A 57 -9.18 -6.47 7.09
CA PRO A 57 -10.57 -6.43 6.62
C PRO A 57 -10.81 -5.40 5.53
N VAL A 58 -10.14 -4.26 5.57
CA VAL A 58 -10.23 -3.20 4.55
C VAL A 58 -9.60 -3.69 3.25
N LEU A 59 -8.46 -4.36 3.32
CA LEU A 59 -7.81 -4.99 2.17
C LEU A 59 -8.71 -6.07 1.53
N ALA A 60 -9.40 -6.87 2.35
CA ALA A 60 -10.35 -7.84 1.87
C ALA A 60 -11.51 -7.20 1.09
N GLN A 61 -12.05 -6.09 1.59
CA GLN A 61 -13.07 -5.33 0.88
C GLN A 61 -12.52 -4.77 -0.45
N LEU A 62 -11.32 -4.23 -0.44
CA LEU A 62 -10.68 -3.75 -1.68
C LEU A 62 -10.62 -4.85 -2.74
N CYS A 63 -10.16 -6.05 -2.39
CA CYS A 63 -10.09 -7.17 -3.32
C CYS A 63 -11.48 -7.55 -3.89
N ARG A 64 -12.52 -7.54 -3.05
CA ARG A 64 -13.89 -7.82 -3.50
C ARG A 64 -14.40 -6.77 -4.49
N HIS A 65 -14.20 -5.50 -4.21
CA HIS A 65 -14.61 -4.41 -5.10
C HIS A 65 -13.82 -4.38 -6.41
N ILE A 66 -12.55 -4.76 -6.40
CA ILE A 66 -11.77 -4.93 -7.63
C ILE A 66 -12.40 -6.00 -8.52
N VAL A 67 -12.74 -7.15 -7.96
CA VAL A 67 -13.37 -8.25 -8.71
C VAL A 67 -14.74 -7.85 -9.26
N ILE A 68 -15.57 -7.15 -8.47
CA ILE A 68 -16.86 -6.63 -8.92
C ILE A 68 -16.66 -5.65 -10.08
N GLY A 69 -15.72 -4.72 -9.96
CA GLY A 69 -15.39 -3.76 -11.02
C GLY A 69 -14.95 -4.43 -12.32
N ASN A 70 -14.13 -5.48 -12.22
CA ASN A 70 -13.69 -6.26 -13.39
C ASN A 70 -14.86 -6.96 -14.07
N ARG A 71 -15.77 -7.57 -13.31
CA ARG A 71 -16.97 -8.21 -13.87
C ARG A 71 -17.91 -7.21 -14.51
N LEU A 72 -18.08 -6.03 -13.94
CA LEU A 72 -18.85 -4.95 -14.56
C LEU A 72 -18.22 -4.49 -15.88
N ALA A 73 -16.89 -4.38 -15.93
CA ALA A 73 -16.17 -4.04 -17.16
C ALA A 73 -16.43 -5.09 -18.26
N GLU A 74 -16.35 -6.37 -17.93
CA GLU A 74 -16.67 -7.45 -18.87
C GLU A 74 -18.13 -7.37 -19.35
N MET A 75 -19.08 -7.17 -18.46
CA MET A 75 -20.49 -7.01 -18.84
C MET A 75 -20.71 -5.83 -19.79
N ILE A 76 -20.03 -4.71 -19.57
CA ILE A 76 -20.11 -3.53 -20.44
C ILE A 76 -19.57 -3.85 -21.84
N GLU A 77 -18.46 -4.59 -21.94
CA GLU A 77 -17.89 -4.99 -23.23
C GLU A 77 -18.83 -5.88 -24.06
N TRP A 78 -19.65 -6.69 -23.38
CA TRP A 78 -20.61 -7.59 -24.04
C TRP A 78 -22.00 -6.97 -24.26
N THR A 79 -22.25 -5.76 -23.76
CA THR A 79 -23.55 -5.09 -23.88
C THR A 79 -23.58 -4.20 -25.10
N GLU A 80 -24.48 -4.48 -26.04
CA GLU A 80 -24.65 -3.71 -27.27
C GLU A 80 -25.69 -2.60 -27.14
N GLU A 81 -26.70 -2.82 -26.29
CA GLU A 81 -27.82 -1.88 -26.09
C GLU A 81 -27.44 -0.74 -25.14
N ALA A 82 -27.63 0.49 -25.61
CA ALA A 82 -27.28 1.69 -24.84
C ALA A 82 -28.05 1.79 -23.50
N ASP A 83 -29.32 1.41 -23.50
CA ASP A 83 -30.19 1.46 -22.33
C ASP A 83 -29.74 0.49 -21.23
N GLU A 84 -29.19 -0.66 -21.61
CA GLU A 84 -28.63 -1.63 -20.70
C GLU A 84 -27.19 -1.24 -20.24
N MET A 85 -26.45 -0.57 -21.09
CA MET A 85 -25.09 -0.12 -20.82
C MET A 85 -25.04 1.00 -19.79
N LEU A 86 -25.95 1.97 -19.85
CA LEU A 86 -25.95 3.15 -18.98
C LEU A 86 -25.95 2.82 -17.48
N PRO A 87 -26.82 1.92 -16.95
CA PRO A 87 -26.78 1.53 -15.55
C PRO A 87 -25.48 0.82 -15.18
N LEU A 88 -24.92 -0.02 -16.06
CA LEU A 88 -23.64 -0.69 -15.80
C LEU A 88 -22.47 0.29 -15.70
N LEU A 89 -22.42 1.30 -16.55
CA LEU A 89 -21.42 2.37 -16.49
C LEU A 89 -21.52 3.18 -15.18
N LYS A 90 -22.74 3.40 -14.69
CA LYS A 90 -22.97 4.07 -13.40
C LYS A 90 -22.43 3.24 -12.24
N GLU A 91 -22.75 1.95 -12.23
CA GLU A 91 -22.24 1.03 -11.20
C GLU A 91 -20.71 0.89 -11.26
N GLN A 92 -20.13 0.77 -12.46
CA GLN A 92 -18.68 0.71 -12.62
C GLN A 92 -17.98 1.96 -12.08
N ARG A 93 -18.56 3.13 -12.28
CA ARG A 93 -18.03 4.39 -11.73
C ARG A 93 -18.08 4.37 -10.20
N ALA A 94 -19.19 3.90 -9.63
CA ALA A 94 -19.32 3.78 -8.17
C ALA A 94 -18.29 2.81 -7.58
N GLU A 95 -18.09 1.65 -8.21
CA GLU A 95 -17.07 0.67 -7.80
C GLU A 95 -15.65 1.24 -7.91
N SER A 96 -15.34 1.96 -8.97
CA SER A 96 -14.06 2.62 -9.17
C SER A 96 -13.77 3.66 -8.07
N ASP A 97 -14.77 4.40 -7.64
CA ASP A 97 -14.64 5.36 -6.53
C ASP A 97 -14.42 4.66 -5.19
N ILE A 98 -15.09 3.54 -4.95
CA ILE A 98 -14.88 2.72 -3.73
C ILE A 98 -13.44 2.16 -3.72
N VAL A 99 -13.00 1.55 -4.80
CA VAL A 99 -11.64 1.01 -4.95
C VAL A 99 -10.61 2.10 -4.69
N ARG A 100 -10.77 3.28 -5.28
CA ARG A 100 -9.87 4.40 -5.07
C ARG A 100 -9.81 4.84 -3.61
N ARG A 101 -10.95 4.95 -2.92
CA ARG A 101 -11.01 5.34 -1.50
C ARG A 101 -10.35 4.30 -0.60
N LEU A 102 -10.62 3.01 -0.82
CA LEU A 102 -10.02 1.93 -0.07
C LEU A 102 -8.51 1.84 -0.29
N ALA A 103 -8.06 1.95 -1.55
CA ALA A 103 -6.64 1.97 -1.89
C ALA A 103 -5.90 3.16 -1.23
N THR A 104 -6.53 4.32 -1.19
CA THR A 104 -5.98 5.51 -0.51
C THR A 104 -5.90 5.31 0.99
N SER A 105 -6.92 4.73 1.63
CA SER A 105 -6.92 4.45 3.07
C SER A 105 -5.84 3.46 3.47
N LEU A 106 -5.54 2.49 2.62
CA LEU A 106 -4.46 1.51 2.80
C LEU A 106 -3.08 2.03 2.42
N ARG A 107 -2.99 3.25 1.90
CA ARG A 107 -1.74 3.90 1.45
C ARG A 107 -0.99 3.14 0.36
N ILE A 108 -1.71 2.44 -0.50
CA ILE A 108 -1.13 1.69 -1.62
C ILE A 108 -1.07 2.50 -2.92
N THR A 109 -1.62 3.70 -2.94
CA THR A 109 -1.50 4.62 -4.08
C THR A 109 -0.38 5.63 -3.87
N PRO A 110 0.34 6.05 -4.94
CA PRO A 110 1.41 7.04 -4.81
C PRO A 110 0.96 8.35 -4.15
N GLN A 111 -0.26 8.80 -4.41
CA GLN A 111 -0.81 10.02 -3.81
C GLN A 111 -1.00 9.91 -2.29
N ALA A 112 -1.27 8.72 -1.78
CA ALA A 112 -1.42 8.48 -0.35
C ALA A 112 -0.08 8.50 0.40
N LEU A 113 1.02 8.27 -0.30
CA LEU A 113 2.38 8.31 0.23
C LEU A 113 2.91 9.74 0.32
N THR A 114 2.43 10.65 -0.52
CA THR A 114 2.79 12.07 -0.51
C THR A 114 1.86 12.83 0.46
N ASN A 115 2.19 12.81 1.73
CA ASN A 115 1.47 13.63 2.70
C ASN A 115 1.99 15.07 2.60
N HIS A 116 1.13 16.02 2.21
CA HIS A 116 1.46 17.45 2.12
C HIS A 116 2.03 18.03 3.43
N ARG A 117 1.72 17.41 4.57
CA ARG A 117 2.30 17.75 5.88
C ARG A 117 3.69 17.13 6.12
N GLY A 118 3.98 15.97 5.51
CA GLY A 118 5.29 15.32 5.62
C GLY A 118 6.38 16.05 4.84
N ASN A 119 6.05 16.61 3.68
CA ASN A 119 6.98 17.39 2.88
C ASN A 119 7.35 18.75 3.49
N LYS A 120 6.53 19.29 4.39
CA LYS A 120 6.86 20.53 5.10
C LYS A 120 7.97 20.35 6.16
N LYS A 121 8.21 19.15 6.63
CA LYS A 121 9.27 18.88 7.63
C LYS A 121 10.65 18.65 7.01
N SER A 122 10.73 18.24 5.76
CA SER A 122 12.02 18.02 5.08
C SER A 122 12.56 19.25 4.35
N SER A 123 11.75 20.29 4.18
CA SER A 123 12.15 21.52 3.45
C SER A 123 12.66 22.64 4.36
N SER A 124 12.91 22.39 5.66
CA SER A 124 13.07 23.50 6.60
C SER A 124 14.50 23.95 6.88
N THR A 125 15.53 23.36 6.29
CA THR A 125 16.88 23.68 6.75
C THR A 125 17.80 24.38 5.74
N ASN A 126 17.44 24.48 4.49
CA ASN A 126 18.25 25.28 3.56
C ASN A 126 17.33 26.03 2.59
N LYS A 127 16.84 27.18 3.03
CA LYS A 127 16.29 28.16 2.10
C LYS A 127 17.48 28.81 1.39
N PRO A 128 17.60 28.70 0.06
CA PRO A 128 18.75 29.27 -0.67
C PRO A 128 18.90 30.79 -0.52
N TRP A 129 17.87 31.44 0.01
CA TRP A 129 17.83 32.90 0.28
C TRP A 129 18.04 33.26 1.75
N ALA A 130 18.24 32.30 2.64
CA ALA A 130 18.63 32.59 4.01
C ALA A 130 20.12 32.94 3.99
N LEU A 131 20.42 34.22 4.04
CA LEU A 131 21.79 34.73 4.19
C LEU A 131 22.38 34.10 5.46
N PRO A 132 23.61 33.53 5.39
CA PRO A 132 24.29 33.10 6.58
C PRO A 132 24.50 34.31 7.53
N PRO A 133 24.42 34.09 8.85
CA PRO A 133 24.67 35.14 9.83
C PRO A 133 26.09 35.69 9.74
#